data_6b138085ac4f66799072a49629cc6444
#
_entry.id   6b138085ac4f66799072a49629cc6444
#
_cell.length_a   1.000
_cell.length_b   1.000
_cell.length_c   1.000
_cell.angle_alpha   90.00
_cell.angle_beta   90.00
_cell.angle_gamma   90.00
#
_symmetry.space_group_name_H-M   'P 1'
#
loop_
_entity.id
_entity.type
_entity.pdbx_description
1 polymer ?
#
loop_
_entity_poly.entity_id
_entity_poly.type
_entity_poly.pdbx_seq_one_letter_code
_entity_poly.pdbx_strand_id
1 'polypeptide(L)'
;MEYMDDLKEIMALIRVGLEAGVHADLQACLSRLTHPMDDPYRMARAAHICAAVKADPDFMGAMEKLAGFCGAAQRSCARCPVNKYCNAAIAAAQNAIDPTAPKLIDLFCGAGGLSLGFAQEGYMIALANDIEPCCIDTYMHNHPEIPSRHIVLGDINDVMCNLTALARFPVVDVLAGGPPCQGFSMANRQRLLDDPRNHLYKSYIEALKLIGPRFFIMENVKGMLSAVPQAIEDFKQAGYAVSAKVLNAKDYGIPQNRVRLIFIGNRVGRDNDAVFARIEQIGREMPPRVLADALYGLKPLKASRIKTATGAESDETGRTIDRGTGLTNSYIQTINQERSMRIVLNHKARYNNDRDIEIFSRLNPGDRSDDPKIADIMPYARRNGIFKDKYFKLEPNKVCKTITAHMKFDCNMYIHPAQARGLTPREAARIQSYPDDYFFRGAYTKTYMQIGNSVPPMLGRIIAKAIKEQL
;
A
#
# COMPACT_ATOMS: atom_id res chain seq x y z
N MET A 1 15.61 -17.37 9.54
CA MET A 1 14.77 -16.37 10.24
C MET A 1 13.77 -15.74 9.26
N GLU A 2 14.11 -15.69 7.99
CA GLU A 2 13.36 -15.02 6.89
C GLU A 2 11.94 -15.58 6.62
N TYR A 3 11.69 -16.87 6.87
CA TYR A 3 10.37 -17.50 6.61
C TYR A 3 9.58 -17.85 7.87
N MET A 4 10.08 -17.54 9.07
CA MET A 4 9.36 -17.83 10.33
C MET A 4 8.09 -16.98 10.48
N ASP A 5 8.10 -15.76 9.94
CA ASP A 5 6.93 -14.91 9.96
C ASP A 5 5.87 -15.41 8.98
N ASP A 6 6.28 -15.93 7.81
CA ASP A 6 5.38 -16.59 6.85
C ASP A 6 4.60 -17.75 7.49
N LEU A 7 5.27 -18.57 8.31
CA LEU A 7 4.60 -19.69 8.97
C LEU A 7 3.53 -19.24 9.97
N LYS A 8 3.84 -18.21 10.77
CA LYS A 8 2.86 -17.63 11.71
C LYS A 8 1.66 -17.02 10.96
N GLU A 9 1.93 -16.35 9.85
CA GLU A 9 0.91 -15.73 9.01
C GLU A 9 0.01 -16.79 8.38
N ILE A 10 0.58 -17.87 7.82
CA ILE A 10 -0.19 -18.99 7.25
C ILE A 10 -1.08 -19.62 8.32
N MET A 11 -0.56 -19.89 9.52
CA MET A 11 -1.33 -20.43 10.63
C MET A 11 -2.51 -19.53 11.01
N ALA A 12 -2.26 -18.21 11.11
CA ALA A 12 -3.31 -17.25 11.42
C ALA A 12 -4.34 -17.17 10.31
N LEU A 13 -3.95 -17.16 9.05
CA LEU A 13 -4.83 -17.14 7.88
C LEU A 13 -5.72 -18.41 7.84
N ILE A 14 -5.16 -19.57 8.13
CA ILE A 14 -5.93 -20.83 8.16
C ILE A 14 -6.95 -20.80 9.30
N ARG A 15 -6.53 -20.40 10.52
CA ARG A 15 -7.43 -20.33 11.68
C ARG A 15 -8.60 -19.37 11.45
N VAL A 16 -8.36 -18.23 10.82
CA VAL A 16 -9.37 -17.19 10.60
C VAL A 16 -10.22 -17.46 9.36
N GLY A 17 -9.64 -18.01 8.30
CA GLY A 17 -10.26 -18.12 6.98
C GLY A 17 -11.05 -19.38 6.70
N LEU A 18 -10.77 -20.47 7.43
CA LEU A 18 -11.46 -21.76 7.23
C LEU A 18 -12.49 -22.02 8.31
N GLU A 19 -13.73 -22.35 7.91
CA GLU A 19 -14.75 -22.94 8.78
C GLU A 19 -14.43 -24.43 9.00
N ALA A 20 -14.64 -24.93 10.23
CA ALA A 20 -14.35 -26.32 10.60
C ALA A 20 -15.20 -27.32 9.79
N GLY A 21 -14.58 -28.33 9.24
CA GLY A 21 -15.25 -29.53 8.84
C GLY A 21 -15.11 -30.02 7.41
N VAL A 22 -13.89 -30.34 6.94
CA VAL A 22 -13.73 -31.25 5.78
C VAL A 22 -12.44 -32.07 5.95
N HIS A 23 -12.54 -33.39 5.87
CA HIS A 23 -11.39 -34.27 5.74
C HIS A 23 -10.94 -34.32 4.27
N ALA A 24 -9.69 -34.02 3.98
CA ALA A 24 -9.14 -34.10 2.66
C ALA A 24 -7.62 -34.38 2.66
N ASP A 25 -7.11 -34.74 1.51
CA ASP A 25 -5.76 -35.23 1.29
C ASP A 25 -4.70 -34.11 1.54
N LEU A 26 -4.05 -34.18 2.70
CA LEU A 26 -2.93 -33.30 3.06
C LEU A 26 -1.79 -33.37 2.04
N GLN A 27 -1.51 -34.54 1.46
CA GLN A 27 -0.47 -34.75 0.46
C GLN A 27 -0.75 -33.92 -0.81
N ALA A 28 -2.01 -33.90 -1.26
CA ALA A 28 -2.42 -33.09 -2.40
C ALA A 28 -2.29 -31.56 -2.13
N CYS A 29 -2.61 -31.12 -0.91
CA CYS A 29 -2.43 -29.72 -0.52
C CYS A 29 -0.94 -29.33 -0.50
N LEU A 30 -0.08 -30.14 0.12
CA LEU A 30 1.36 -29.92 0.18
C LEU A 30 1.99 -29.90 -1.22
N SER A 31 1.58 -30.81 -2.10
CA SER A 31 2.02 -30.85 -3.50
C SER A 31 1.69 -29.56 -4.25
N ARG A 32 0.56 -28.93 -3.94
CA ARG A 32 0.18 -27.64 -4.53
C ARG A 32 0.93 -26.44 -3.97
N LEU A 33 1.20 -26.44 -2.66
CA LEU A 33 2.03 -25.42 -2.04
C LEU A 33 3.45 -25.42 -2.63
N THR A 34 3.99 -26.59 -2.94
CA THR A 34 5.31 -26.78 -3.52
C THR A 34 5.31 -26.96 -5.04
N HIS A 35 4.23 -26.58 -5.72
CA HIS A 35 4.15 -26.68 -7.17
C HIS A 35 5.41 -26.08 -7.82
N PRO A 36 6.09 -26.82 -8.72
CA PRO A 36 7.30 -26.34 -9.38
C PRO A 36 7.06 -25.05 -10.16
N MET A 37 7.97 -24.10 -10.01
CA MET A 37 7.96 -22.85 -10.76
C MET A 37 9.37 -22.31 -10.93
N ASP A 38 9.59 -21.54 -11.98
CA ASP A 38 10.87 -20.85 -12.26
C ASP A 38 11.02 -19.60 -11.38
N ASP A 39 11.01 -19.79 -10.07
CA ASP A 39 11.15 -18.74 -9.06
C ASP A 39 11.85 -19.32 -7.82
N PRO A 40 13.19 -19.22 -7.72
CA PRO A 40 13.97 -19.81 -6.64
C PRO A 40 13.55 -19.32 -5.24
N TYR A 41 13.17 -18.04 -5.10
CA TYR A 41 12.71 -17.50 -3.83
C TYR A 41 11.43 -18.20 -3.35
N ARG A 42 10.44 -18.33 -4.23
CA ARG A 42 9.15 -18.97 -3.91
C ARG A 42 9.30 -20.47 -3.69
N MET A 43 10.19 -21.13 -4.44
CA MET A 43 10.53 -22.54 -4.22
C MET A 43 11.18 -22.78 -2.87
N ALA A 44 12.15 -21.94 -2.46
CA ALA A 44 12.78 -22.03 -1.15
C ALA A 44 11.77 -21.79 -0.02
N ARG A 45 10.87 -20.82 -0.16
CA ARG A 45 9.79 -20.54 0.78
C ARG A 45 8.84 -21.75 0.92
N ALA A 46 8.40 -22.33 -0.18
CA ALA A 46 7.50 -23.47 -0.17
C ALA A 46 8.16 -24.69 0.49
N ALA A 47 9.43 -24.96 0.23
CA ALA A 47 10.19 -26.04 0.87
C ALA A 47 10.27 -25.85 2.39
N HIS A 48 10.50 -24.60 2.84
CA HIS A 48 10.52 -24.26 4.27
C HIS A 48 9.15 -24.48 4.95
N ILE A 49 8.05 -24.05 4.30
CA ILE A 49 6.68 -24.29 4.77
C ILE A 49 6.42 -25.79 4.92
N CYS A 50 6.78 -26.61 3.92
CA CYS A 50 6.61 -28.06 3.98
C CYS A 50 7.40 -28.73 5.09
N ALA A 51 8.64 -28.27 5.34
CA ALA A 51 9.45 -28.79 6.43
C ALA A 51 8.81 -28.47 7.79
N ALA A 52 8.31 -27.26 7.97
CA ALA A 52 7.64 -26.84 9.20
C ALA A 52 6.32 -27.59 9.45
N VAL A 53 5.51 -27.85 8.41
CA VAL A 53 4.28 -28.66 8.53
C VAL A 53 4.59 -30.04 9.08
N LYS A 54 5.68 -30.68 8.64
CA LYS A 54 6.08 -32.00 9.10
C LYS A 54 6.64 -32.01 10.52
N ALA A 55 7.17 -30.89 10.99
CA ALA A 55 7.83 -30.78 12.28
C ALA A 55 6.90 -30.36 13.43
N ASP A 56 5.76 -29.72 13.13
CA ASP A 56 4.86 -29.13 14.12
C ASP A 56 3.44 -29.71 13.99
N PRO A 57 2.93 -30.50 15.00
CA PRO A 57 1.59 -31.08 14.95
C PRO A 57 0.46 -30.06 14.85
N ASP A 58 0.59 -28.87 15.46
CA ASP A 58 -0.41 -27.80 15.38
C ASP A 58 -0.49 -27.22 13.96
N PHE A 59 0.65 -27.08 13.31
CA PHE A 59 0.73 -26.66 11.93
C PHE A 59 0.18 -27.74 10.99
N MET A 60 0.48 -29.01 11.28
CA MET A 60 -0.09 -30.15 10.54
C MET A 60 -1.61 -30.17 10.60
N GLY A 61 -2.22 -30.04 11.77
CA GLY A 61 -3.67 -30.00 11.94
C GLY A 61 -4.34 -28.79 11.26
N ALA A 62 -3.66 -27.64 11.18
CA ALA A 62 -4.15 -26.50 10.41
C ALA A 62 -4.09 -26.77 8.88
N MET A 63 -3.03 -27.40 8.41
CA MET A 63 -2.88 -27.78 7.00
C MET A 63 -3.85 -28.86 6.55
N GLU A 64 -4.25 -29.79 7.43
CA GLU A 64 -5.31 -30.79 7.15
C GLU A 64 -6.65 -30.08 6.88
N LYS A 65 -7.00 -29.05 7.64
CA LYS A 65 -8.19 -28.23 7.37
C LYS A 65 -8.11 -27.52 6.03
N LEU A 66 -6.93 -26.99 5.69
CA LEU A 66 -6.67 -26.36 4.38
C LEU A 66 -6.77 -27.39 3.24
N ALA A 67 -6.30 -28.62 3.45
CA ALA A 67 -6.37 -29.70 2.48
C ALA A 67 -7.82 -30.01 2.07
N GLY A 68 -8.76 -29.94 3.03
CA GLY A 68 -10.20 -30.05 2.75
C GLY A 68 -10.68 -29.00 1.76
N PHE A 69 -10.25 -27.77 1.92
CA PHE A 69 -10.57 -26.69 0.98
C PHE A 69 -9.94 -26.91 -0.42
N CYS A 70 -8.70 -27.36 -0.48
CA CYS A 70 -8.00 -27.66 -1.74
C CYS A 70 -8.59 -28.84 -2.52
N GLY A 71 -9.13 -29.84 -1.83
CA GLY A 71 -9.73 -31.04 -2.40
C GLY A 71 -11.15 -30.87 -2.94
N ALA A 72 -11.85 -29.80 -2.58
CA ALA A 72 -13.23 -29.58 -2.99
C ALA A 72 -13.38 -29.41 -4.51
N ALA A 73 -14.44 -30.01 -5.08
CA ALA A 73 -14.73 -29.97 -6.52
C ALA A 73 -14.95 -28.53 -7.06
N GLN A 74 -15.46 -27.65 -6.21
CA GLN A 74 -15.69 -26.20 -6.53
C GLN A 74 -14.66 -25.28 -5.90
N ARG A 75 -13.41 -25.70 -5.80
CA ARG A 75 -12.35 -24.87 -5.23
C ARG A 75 -12.14 -23.56 -6.00
N SER A 76 -11.89 -22.49 -5.29
CA SER A 76 -11.46 -21.21 -5.85
C SER A 76 -10.15 -20.79 -5.21
N CYS A 77 -9.05 -20.91 -5.95
CA CYS A 77 -7.74 -20.46 -5.47
C CYS A 77 -7.74 -18.97 -5.12
N ALA A 78 -8.52 -18.14 -5.81
CA ALA A 78 -8.65 -16.70 -5.51
C ALA A 78 -9.29 -16.42 -4.13
N ARG A 79 -10.07 -17.37 -3.58
CA ARG A 79 -10.71 -17.26 -2.27
C ARG A 79 -9.97 -18.02 -1.17
N CYS A 80 -8.91 -18.74 -1.52
CA CYS A 80 -8.11 -19.48 -0.56
C CYS A 80 -7.37 -18.53 0.36
N PRO A 81 -7.42 -18.68 1.70
CA PRO A 81 -6.76 -17.79 2.64
C PRO A 81 -5.23 -17.77 2.49
N VAL A 82 -4.64 -18.83 1.94
CA VAL A 82 -3.18 -18.94 1.74
C VAL A 82 -2.78 -18.87 0.26
N ASN A 83 -3.61 -18.31 -0.61
CA ASN A 83 -3.34 -18.26 -2.05
C ASN A 83 -2.01 -17.56 -2.39
N LYS A 84 -1.64 -16.54 -1.63
CA LYS A 84 -0.38 -15.78 -1.80
C LYS A 84 0.88 -16.54 -1.37
N TYR A 85 0.70 -17.70 -0.73
CA TYR A 85 1.77 -18.62 -0.35
C TYR A 85 1.79 -19.89 -1.20
N CYS A 86 0.70 -20.20 -1.89
CA CYS A 86 0.55 -21.44 -2.65
C CYS A 86 1.14 -21.27 -4.06
N ASN A 87 2.23 -21.99 -4.37
CA ASN A 87 2.88 -21.91 -5.67
C ASN A 87 1.94 -22.27 -6.84
N ALA A 88 1.02 -23.21 -6.67
CA ALA A 88 0.03 -23.53 -7.71
C ALA A 88 -0.94 -22.36 -7.98
N ALA A 89 -1.35 -21.63 -6.94
CA ALA A 89 -2.19 -20.45 -7.11
C ALA A 89 -1.41 -19.27 -7.75
N ILE A 90 -0.16 -19.12 -7.34
CA ILE A 90 0.77 -18.11 -7.88
C ILE A 90 1.06 -18.39 -9.36
N ALA A 91 1.40 -19.64 -9.71
CA ALA A 91 1.65 -20.02 -11.10
C ALA A 91 0.40 -19.79 -11.98
N ALA A 92 -0.80 -20.13 -11.45
CA ALA A 92 -2.04 -19.85 -12.16
C ALA A 92 -2.26 -18.33 -12.38
N ALA A 93 -1.94 -17.50 -11.38
CA ALA A 93 -2.03 -16.04 -11.52
C ALA A 93 -1.04 -15.51 -12.55
N GLN A 94 0.22 -15.99 -12.56
CA GLN A 94 1.24 -15.62 -13.55
C GLN A 94 0.84 -16.04 -14.96
N ASN A 95 0.31 -17.24 -15.14
CA ASN A 95 -0.15 -17.75 -16.43
C ASN A 95 -1.44 -17.06 -16.94
N ALA A 96 -2.19 -16.41 -16.06
CA ALA A 96 -3.41 -15.68 -16.42
C ALA A 96 -3.12 -14.24 -16.91
N ILE A 97 -1.86 -13.77 -16.82
CA ILE A 97 -1.48 -12.46 -17.34
C ILE A 97 -1.60 -12.46 -18.87
N ASP A 98 -2.35 -11.52 -19.40
CA ASP A 98 -2.41 -11.28 -20.84
C ASP A 98 -1.04 -10.77 -21.32
N PRO A 99 -0.34 -11.50 -22.22
CA PRO A 99 0.97 -11.08 -22.71
C PRO A 99 0.91 -9.80 -23.55
N THR A 100 -0.29 -9.42 -24.02
CA THR A 100 -0.54 -8.18 -24.78
C THR A 100 -0.89 -6.99 -23.88
N ALA A 101 -1.09 -7.23 -22.57
CA ALA A 101 -1.37 -6.17 -21.61
C ALA A 101 -0.29 -5.08 -21.62
N PRO A 102 -0.68 -3.80 -21.46
CA PRO A 102 0.29 -2.72 -21.38
C PRO A 102 1.22 -2.90 -20.18
N LYS A 103 2.51 -2.62 -20.37
CA LYS A 103 3.58 -2.89 -19.43
C LYS A 103 3.92 -1.68 -18.59
N LEU A 104 3.93 -1.86 -17.27
CA LEU A 104 4.33 -0.88 -16.27
C LEU A 104 5.68 -1.25 -15.66
N ILE A 105 6.59 -0.28 -15.55
CA ILE A 105 7.72 -0.29 -14.61
C ILE A 105 7.42 0.71 -13.50
N ASP A 106 7.57 0.31 -12.23
CA ASP A 106 7.35 1.16 -11.06
C ASP A 106 8.64 1.33 -10.25
N LEU A 107 9.26 2.49 -10.37
CA LEU A 107 10.46 2.87 -9.64
C LEU A 107 10.10 3.66 -8.37
N PHE A 108 10.83 3.42 -7.28
CA PHE A 108 10.47 3.95 -5.97
C PHE A 108 9.07 3.49 -5.54
N CYS A 109 8.76 2.23 -5.82
CA CYS A 109 7.40 1.67 -5.76
C CYS A 109 6.79 1.68 -4.35
N GLY A 110 7.61 1.79 -3.30
CA GLY A 110 7.14 1.70 -1.93
C GLY A 110 6.37 0.41 -1.69
N ALA A 111 5.24 0.52 -1.03
CA ALA A 111 4.32 -0.61 -0.83
C ALA A 111 3.39 -0.88 -2.03
N GLY A 112 3.62 -0.29 -3.20
CA GLY A 112 2.89 -0.64 -4.42
C GLY A 112 1.50 -0.01 -4.58
N GLY A 113 1.22 1.14 -3.97
CA GLY A 113 -0.11 1.75 -4.08
C GLY A 113 -0.45 2.22 -5.49
N LEU A 114 0.52 2.83 -6.19
CA LEU A 114 0.36 3.26 -7.58
C LEU A 114 0.22 2.05 -8.51
N SER A 115 1.14 1.08 -8.40
CA SER A 115 1.12 -0.15 -9.20
C SER A 115 -0.15 -0.95 -9.00
N LEU A 116 -0.68 -1.04 -7.77
CA LEU A 116 -1.95 -1.71 -7.51
C LEU A 116 -3.09 -1.10 -8.33
N GLY A 117 -3.13 0.23 -8.42
CA GLY A 117 -4.11 0.91 -9.26
C GLY A 117 -3.97 0.56 -10.74
N PHE A 118 -2.74 0.49 -11.24
CA PHE A 118 -2.46 0.07 -12.63
C PHE A 118 -2.81 -1.40 -12.86
N ALA A 119 -2.43 -2.30 -11.95
CA ALA A 119 -2.78 -3.72 -12.05
C ALA A 119 -4.30 -3.94 -12.07
N GLN A 120 -5.07 -3.14 -11.30
CA GLN A 120 -6.54 -3.17 -11.30
C GLN A 120 -7.15 -2.73 -12.64
N GLU A 121 -6.43 -1.95 -13.46
CA GLU A 121 -6.83 -1.60 -14.83
C GLU A 121 -6.21 -2.53 -15.89
N GLY A 122 -5.62 -3.66 -15.45
CA GLY A 122 -5.11 -4.71 -16.33
C GLY A 122 -3.75 -4.40 -16.96
N TYR A 123 -2.91 -3.61 -16.30
CA TYR A 123 -1.50 -3.48 -16.68
C TYR A 123 -0.70 -4.64 -16.11
N MET A 124 0.26 -5.13 -16.88
CA MET A 124 1.29 -6.05 -16.41
C MET A 124 2.43 -5.27 -15.77
N ILE A 125 2.72 -5.53 -14.50
CA ILE A 125 3.89 -4.94 -13.85
C ILE A 125 5.12 -5.73 -14.30
N ALA A 126 5.96 -5.09 -15.12
CA ALA A 126 7.15 -5.71 -15.72
C ALA A 126 8.34 -5.68 -14.74
N LEU A 127 8.43 -4.62 -13.92
CA LEU A 127 9.45 -4.47 -12.89
C LEU A 127 8.98 -3.51 -11.82
N ALA A 128 9.36 -3.76 -10.56
CA ALA A 128 9.21 -2.84 -9.44
C ALA A 128 10.54 -2.73 -8.67
N ASN A 129 10.86 -1.52 -8.17
CA ASN A 129 12.07 -1.29 -7.40
C ASN A 129 11.83 -0.36 -6.22
N ASP A 130 12.39 -0.69 -5.08
CA ASP A 130 12.51 0.19 -3.92
C ASP A 130 13.76 -0.17 -3.10
N ILE A 131 14.28 0.79 -2.32
CA ILE A 131 15.44 0.58 -1.44
C ILE A 131 15.04 0.03 -0.06
N GLU A 132 13.77 0.16 0.34
CA GLU A 132 13.28 -0.25 1.67
C GLU A 132 12.87 -1.74 1.66
N PRO A 133 13.56 -2.61 2.43
CA PRO A 133 13.27 -4.05 2.44
C PRO A 133 11.83 -4.40 2.79
N CYS A 134 11.22 -3.69 3.76
CA CYS A 134 9.85 -3.95 4.16
C CYS A 134 8.83 -3.54 3.07
N CYS A 135 9.17 -2.60 2.19
CA CYS A 135 8.36 -2.25 1.03
C CYS A 135 8.39 -3.39 0.02
N ILE A 136 9.56 -3.90 -0.30
CA ILE A 136 9.75 -5.02 -1.24
C ILE A 136 9.05 -6.28 -0.74
N ASP A 137 9.17 -6.61 0.56
CA ASP A 137 8.48 -7.76 1.16
C ASP A 137 6.94 -7.61 1.07
N THR A 138 6.42 -6.43 1.38
CA THR A 138 5.00 -6.10 1.19
C THR A 138 4.58 -6.22 -0.27
N TYR A 139 5.38 -5.70 -1.18
CA TYR A 139 5.12 -5.72 -2.62
C TYR A 139 5.07 -7.16 -3.17
N MET A 140 6.12 -7.96 -2.88
CA MET A 140 6.18 -9.38 -3.29
C MET A 140 4.99 -10.19 -2.80
N HIS A 141 4.55 -9.93 -1.55
CA HIS A 141 3.42 -10.63 -0.96
C HIS A 141 2.10 -10.29 -1.68
N ASN A 142 1.88 -9.02 -2.00
CA ASN A 142 0.61 -8.58 -2.55
C ASN A 142 0.50 -8.70 -4.08
N HIS A 143 1.63 -8.86 -4.75
CA HIS A 143 1.72 -9.05 -6.21
C HIS A 143 2.29 -10.43 -6.56
N PRO A 144 1.58 -11.53 -6.23
CA PRO A 144 2.06 -12.88 -6.50
C PRO A 144 2.17 -13.19 -8.01
N GLU A 145 1.45 -12.45 -8.83
CA GLU A 145 1.51 -12.55 -10.31
C GLU A 145 2.86 -12.12 -10.88
N ILE A 146 3.65 -11.34 -10.15
CA ILE A 146 4.95 -10.86 -10.62
C ILE A 146 6.04 -11.85 -10.18
N PRO A 147 6.90 -12.36 -11.08
CA PRO A 147 8.06 -13.14 -10.68
C PRO A 147 8.97 -12.37 -9.71
N SER A 148 9.47 -13.02 -8.66
CA SER A 148 10.25 -12.35 -7.61
C SER A 148 11.49 -11.63 -8.14
N ARG A 149 12.13 -12.16 -9.20
CA ARG A 149 13.28 -11.53 -9.87
C ARG A 149 12.96 -10.17 -10.52
N HIS A 150 11.68 -9.83 -10.69
CA HIS A 150 11.22 -8.55 -11.24
C HIS A 150 10.84 -7.55 -10.14
N ILE A 151 10.97 -7.92 -8.87
CA ILE A 151 10.74 -7.04 -7.72
C ILE A 151 12.09 -6.85 -7.02
N VAL A 152 12.73 -5.71 -7.26
CA VAL A 152 14.16 -5.51 -7.00
C VAL A 152 14.36 -4.64 -5.76
N LEU A 153 15.00 -5.21 -4.73
CA LEU A 153 15.52 -4.45 -3.60
C LEU A 153 16.88 -3.83 -3.99
N GLY A 154 17.01 -2.52 -3.95
CA GLY A 154 18.28 -1.86 -4.19
C GLY A 154 18.16 -0.39 -4.56
N ASP A 155 19.31 0.29 -4.60
CA ASP A 155 19.40 1.66 -5.13
C ASP A 155 19.07 1.68 -6.62
N ILE A 156 18.35 2.70 -7.05
CA ILE A 156 17.92 2.85 -8.45
C ILE A 156 19.12 2.87 -9.43
N ASN A 157 20.25 3.42 -9.03
CA ASN A 157 21.43 3.50 -9.87
C ASN A 157 22.03 2.12 -10.12
N ASP A 158 22.03 1.22 -9.11
CA ASP A 158 22.46 -0.17 -9.25
C ASP A 158 21.50 -0.96 -10.14
N VAL A 159 20.19 -0.70 -9.97
CA VAL A 159 19.15 -1.33 -10.79
C VAL A 159 19.27 -0.91 -12.25
N MET A 160 19.53 0.37 -12.53
CA MET A 160 19.73 0.87 -13.90
C MET A 160 20.92 0.22 -14.60
N CYS A 161 22.03 -0.04 -13.92
CA CYS A 161 23.16 -0.78 -14.49
C CYS A 161 22.75 -2.19 -14.95
N ASN A 162 21.73 -2.79 -14.31
CA ASN A 162 21.22 -4.11 -14.65
C ASN A 162 19.99 -4.06 -15.58
N LEU A 163 19.35 -2.90 -15.77
CA LEU A 163 18.18 -2.74 -16.65
C LEU A 163 18.51 -3.02 -18.11
N THR A 164 19.75 -2.82 -18.55
CA THR A 164 20.23 -3.23 -19.88
C THR A 164 20.17 -4.76 -20.06
N ALA A 165 20.35 -5.53 -18.99
CA ALA A 165 20.13 -6.98 -18.99
C ALA A 165 18.62 -7.35 -18.92
N LEU A 166 17.77 -6.45 -18.39
CA LEU A 166 16.32 -6.54 -18.38
C LEU A 166 15.66 -6.05 -19.68
N ALA A 167 16.44 -5.63 -20.70
CA ALA A 167 15.98 -5.30 -22.05
C ALA A 167 15.27 -6.46 -22.79
N ARG A 168 14.80 -7.47 -22.05
CA ARG A 168 13.84 -8.49 -22.50
C ARG A 168 12.42 -7.96 -22.70
N PHE A 169 12.14 -6.71 -22.29
CA PHE A 169 10.87 -6.06 -22.58
C PHE A 169 11.02 -5.18 -23.81
N PRO A 170 10.57 -5.63 -24.99
CA PRO A 170 10.77 -4.88 -26.24
C PRO A 170 10.05 -3.52 -26.24
N VAL A 171 9.00 -3.35 -25.42
CA VAL A 171 8.25 -2.08 -25.27
C VAL A 171 7.76 -1.97 -23.84
N VAL A 172 8.06 -0.86 -23.19
CA VAL A 172 7.45 -0.44 -21.92
C VAL A 172 6.45 0.66 -22.21
N ASP A 173 5.19 0.47 -21.80
CA ASP A 173 4.15 1.45 -22.06
C ASP A 173 4.20 2.59 -21.07
N VAL A 174 4.40 2.28 -19.78
CA VAL A 174 4.41 3.31 -18.72
C VAL A 174 5.59 3.10 -17.77
N LEU A 175 6.31 4.18 -17.47
CA LEU A 175 7.22 4.27 -16.34
C LEU A 175 6.56 5.11 -15.25
N ALA A 176 6.30 4.52 -14.10
CA ALA A 176 5.80 5.22 -12.92
C ALA A 176 6.92 5.42 -11.88
N GLY A 177 6.79 6.45 -11.05
CA GLY A 177 7.68 6.64 -9.93
C GLY A 177 7.34 7.84 -9.06
N GLY A 178 7.78 7.76 -7.80
CA GLY A 178 7.70 8.85 -6.84
C GLY A 178 9.06 9.12 -6.21
N PRO A 179 10.06 9.65 -6.96
CA PRO A 179 11.40 9.88 -6.41
C PRO A 179 11.31 10.79 -5.18
N PRO A 180 11.91 10.41 -4.03
CA PRO A 180 11.86 11.22 -2.82
C PRO A 180 12.55 12.56 -3.03
N CYS A 181 11.81 13.65 -2.81
CA CYS A 181 12.30 15.01 -2.91
C CYS A 181 12.53 15.61 -1.53
N GLN A 182 13.63 15.27 -0.88
CA GLN A 182 13.96 15.78 0.45
C GLN A 182 14.25 17.30 0.43
N GLY A 183 14.72 17.84 -0.68
CA GLY A 183 14.98 19.27 -0.89
C GLY A 183 13.71 20.12 -1.00
N PHE A 184 12.57 19.56 -1.37
CA PHE A 184 11.30 20.29 -1.60
C PHE A 184 10.29 20.20 -0.45
N SER A 185 10.65 19.58 0.68
CA SER A 185 9.73 19.53 1.82
C SER A 185 9.46 20.95 2.34
N MET A 186 8.24 21.16 2.87
CA MET A 186 7.82 22.48 3.42
C MET A 186 8.76 23.04 4.50
N ALA A 187 9.58 22.17 5.11
CA ALA A 187 10.57 22.53 6.14
C ALA A 187 11.87 23.12 5.55
N ASN A 188 12.09 23.02 4.25
CA ASN A 188 13.32 23.50 3.63
C ASN A 188 13.09 24.78 2.78
N ARG A 189 13.81 25.87 3.11
CA ARG A 189 13.71 27.15 2.41
C ARG A 189 14.51 27.21 1.11
N GLN A 190 15.48 26.31 0.90
CA GLN A 190 16.25 26.18 -0.35
C GLN A 190 15.64 25.09 -1.23
N ARG A 191 14.89 25.48 -2.26
CA ARG A 191 14.10 24.61 -3.14
C ARG A 191 14.71 24.57 -4.54
N LEU A 192 15.94 24.07 -4.67
CA LEU A 192 16.61 23.98 -5.97
C LEU A 192 16.69 22.52 -6.42
N LEU A 193 16.39 22.23 -7.70
CA LEU A 193 16.54 20.91 -8.30
C LEU A 193 17.99 20.43 -8.28
N ASP A 194 18.95 21.36 -8.28
CA ASP A 194 20.39 21.04 -8.19
C ASP A 194 20.89 20.75 -6.77
N ASP A 195 19.99 20.77 -5.76
CA ASP A 195 20.34 20.32 -4.41
C ASP A 195 20.80 18.85 -4.48
N PRO A 196 21.96 18.50 -3.90
CA PRO A 196 22.47 17.11 -3.89
C PRO A 196 21.47 16.09 -3.34
N ARG A 197 20.51 16.54 -2.52
CA ARG A 197 19.43 15.70 -1.96
C ARG A 197 18.37 15.30 -3.00
N ASN A 198 18.37 15.92 -4.18
CA ASN A 198 17.44 15.64 -5.28
C ASN A 198 18.05 14.74 -6.37
N HIS A 199 19.19 14.06 -6.07
CA HIS A 199 19.85 13.17 -7.02
C HIS A 199 18.91 12.08 -7.56
N LEU A 200 17.97 11.59 -6.76
CA LEU A 200 17.03 10.54 -7.18
C LEU A 200 16.04 11.01 -8.25
N TYR A 201 15.71 12.30 -8.29
CA TYR A 201 14.97 12.87 -9.41
C TYR A 201 15.77 12.78 -10.72
N LYS A 202 17.06 13.08 -10.68
CA LYS A 202 17.95 12.94 -11.86
C LYS A 202 18.08 11.49 -12.29
N SER A 203 18.21 10.56 -11.35
CA SER A 203 18.21 9.12 -11.64
C SER A 203 16.91 8.65 -12.31
N TYR A 204 15.75 9.22 -11.94
CA TYR A 204 14.48 8.95 -12.61
C TYR A 204 14.50 9.43 -14.07
N ILE A 205 15.07 10.59 -14.38
CA ILE A 205 15.23 11.09 -15.76
C ILE A 205 16.17 10.20 -16.56
N GLU A 206 17.27 9.75 -15.99
CA GLU A 206 18.16 8.80 -16.67
C GLU A 206 17.46 7.46 -16.94
N ALA A 207 16.63 6.97 -16.02
CA ALA A 207 15.80 5.80 -16.28
C ALA A 207 14.80 6.02 -17.43
N LEU A 208 14.18 7.21 -17.55
CA LEU A 208 13.33 7.56 -18.69
C LEU A 208 14.08 7.50 -20.03
N LYS A 209 15.30 8.04 -20.08
CA LYS A 209 16.14 7.99 -21.29
C LYS A 209 16.53 6.56 -21.67
N LEU A 210 16.88 5.75 -20.67
CA LEU A 210 17.34 4.37 -20.87
C LEU A 210 16.20 3.45 -21.32
N ILE A 211 15.04 3.51 -20.65
CA ILE A 211 13.89 2.63 -20.86
C ILE A 211 13.08 3.08 -22.09
N GLY A 212 12.92 4.38 -22.27
CA GLY A 212 12.15 4.97 -23.37
C GLY A 212 10.67 4.60 -23.37
N PRO A 213 9.94 4.65 -22.23
CA PRO A 213 8.52 4.28 -22.20
C PRO A 213 7.66 5.20 -23.07
N ARG A 214 6.49 4.72 -23.49
CA ARG A 214 5.54 5.54 -24.26
C ARG A 214 4.98 6.70 -23.44
N PHE A 215 4.66 6.42 -22.16
CA PHE A 215 4.22 7.38 -21.16
C PHE A 215 5.08 7.28 -19.90
N PHE A 216 5.11 8.36 -19.13
CA PHE A 216 5.60 8.31 -17.76
C PHE A 216 4.67 9.06 -16.80
N ILE A 217 4.74 8.67 -15.54
CA ILE A 217 4.07 9.35 -14.42
C ILE A 217 5.09 9.56 -13.32
N MET A 218 5.24 10.81 -12.87
CA MET A 218 6.00 11.11 -11.67
C MET A 218 5.09 11.78 -10.63
N GLU A 219 5.00 11.19 -9.44
CA GLU A 219 4.29 11.76 -8.29
C GLU A 219 5.27 12.47 -7.39
N ASN A 220 4.83 13.62 -6.83
CA ASN A 220 5.59 14.33 -5.83
C ASN A 220 4.71 15.17 -4.90
N VAL A 221 5.33 15.71 -3.85
CA VAL A 221 4.65 16.62 -2.92
C VAL A 221 4.39 17.98 -3.57
N LYS A 222 3.31 18.66 -3.14
CA LYS A 222 2.97 20.03 -3.61
C LYS A 222 4.14 21.02 -3.48
N GLY A 223 5.07 20.77 -2.55
CA GLY A 223 6.25 21.62 -2.38
C GLY A 223 7.15 21.74 -3.62
N MET A 224 7.08 20.79 -4.55
CA MET A 224 7.81 20.81 -5.82
C MET A 224 7.24 21.79 -6.86
N LEU A 225 6.11 22.46 -6.62
CA LEU A 225 5.49 23.39 -7.58
C LEU A 225 6.43 24.47 -8.09
N SER A 226 7.32 25.00 -7.24
CA SER A 226 8.30 26.02 -7.64
C SER A 226 9.34 25.51 -8.64
N ALA A 227 9.54 24.18 -8.72
CA ALA A 227 10.50 23.55 -9.62
C ALA A 227 9.83 22.98 -10.90
N VAL A 228 8.51 23.10 -11.06
CA VAL A 228 7.79 22.59 -12.24
C VAL A 228 8.36 23.09 -13.58
N PRO A 229 8.68 24.39 -13.76
CA PRO A 229 9.24 24.86 -15.03
C PRO A 229 10.56 24.16 -15.40
N GLN A 230 11.47 24.00 -14.43
CA GLN A 230 12.74 23.30 -14.64
C GLN A 230 12.50 21.80 -14.91
N ALA A 231 11.60 21.15 -14.14
CA ALA A 231 11.29 19.76 -14.34
C ALA A 231 10.71 19.48 -15.74
N ILE A 232 9.83 20.34 -16.23
CA ILE A 232 9.29 20.24 -17.59
C ILE A 232 10.41 20.34 -18.64
N GLU A 233 11.37 21.24 -18.45
CA GLU A 233 12.50 21.37 -19.38
C GLU A 233 13.40 20.15 -19.37
N ASP A 234 13.72 19.61 -18.19
CA ASP A 234 14.52 18.38 -18.05
C ASP A 234 13.84 17.18 -18.74
N PHE A 235 12.51 17.04 -18.60
CA PHE A 235 11.75 15.98 -19.29
C PHE A 235 11.71 16.19 -20.81
N LYS A 236 11.60 17.44 -21.28
CA LYS A 236 11.68 17.75 -22.71
C LYS A 236 13.05 17.37 -23.29
N GLN A 237 14.14 17.64 -22.57
CA GLN A 237 15.49 17.22 -22.95
C GLN A 237 15.63 15.69 -22.95
N ALA A 238 14.84 14.97 -22.16
CA ALA A 238 14.72 13.52 -22.21
C ALA A 238 13.82 13.01 -23.35
N GLY A 239 13.24 13.90 -24.17
CA GLY A 239 12.41 13.56 -25.34
C GLY A 239 10.91 13.37 -25.06
N TYR A 240 10.38 13.98 -24.00
CA TYR A 240 8.97 13.86 -23.62
C TYR A 240 8.23 15.20 -23.65
N ALA A 241 7.03 15.22 -24.24
CA ALA A 241 6.06 16.26 -23.98
C ALA A 241 5.45 16.03 -22.59
N VAL A 242 5.31 17.07 -21.75
CA VAL A 242 4.93 16.92 -20.33
C VAL A 242 3.93 17.98 -19.92
N SER A 243 2.92 17.55 -19.17
CA SER A 243 2.04 18.41 -18.38
C SER A 243 2.13 18.05 -16.91
N ALA A 244 1.88 19.03 -16.01
CA ALA A 244 1.89 18.85 -14.58
C ALA A 244 0.65 19.47 -13.94
N LYS A 245 -0.05 18.71 -13.09
CA LYS A 245 -1.21 19.20 -12.33
C LYS A 245 -1.15 18.78 -10.87
N VAL A 246 -1.74 19.61 -10.02
CA VAL A 246 -1.97 19.29 -8.61
C VAL A 246 -3.32 18.59 -8.49
N LEU A 247 -3.30 17.35 -8.01
CA LEU A 247 -4.49 16.56 -7.75
C LEU A 247 -4.69 16.42 -6.23
N ASN A 248 -5.95 16.37 -5.79
CA ASN A 248 -6.29 16.10 -4.40
C ASN A 248 -7.13 14.83 -4.32
N ALA A 249 -6.66 13.83 -3.57
CA ALA A 249 -7.31 12.52 -3.46
C ALA A 249 -8.81 12.60 -3.12
N LYS A 250 -9.24 13.59 -2.32
CA LYS A 250 -10.66 13.78 -1.96
C LYS A 250 -11.57 13.99 -3.16
N ASP A 251 -11.05 14.55 -4.26
CA ASP A 251 -11.81 14.84 -5.47
C ASP A 251 -12.02 13.60 -6.35
N TYR A 252 -11.49 12.45 -5.90
CA TYR A 252 -11.51 11.16 -6.59
C TYR A 252 -12.14 10.04 -5.73
N GLY A 253 -13.11 10.39 -4.88
CA GLY A 253 -13.82 9.43 -4.03
C GLY A 253 -12.98 8.82 -2.91
N ILE A 254 -11.87 9.44 -2.51
CA ILE A 254 -10.99 8.98 -1.45
C ILE A 254 -11.20 9.88 -0.21
N PRO A 255 -11.48 9.32 0.98
CA PRO A 255 -11.83 10.11 2.16
C PRO A 255 -10.61 10.80 2.81
N GLN A 256 -9.74 11.39 1.99
CA GLN A 256 -8.48 12.00 2.43
C GLN A 256 -8.16 13.27 1.68
N ASN A 257 -7.84 14.35 2.41
CA ASN A 257 -7.27 15.56 1.86
C ASN A 257 -5.76 15.36 1.63
N ARG A 258 -5.39 14.70 0.50
CA ARG A 258 -4.01 14.41 0.10
C ARG A 258 -3.71 15.08 -1.24
N VAL A 259 -3.01 16.18 -1.16
CA VAL A 259 -2.63 17.00 -2.33
C VAL A 259 -1.28 16.52 -2.85
N ARG A 260 -1.21 16.19 -4.15
CA ARG A 260 0.01 15.75 -4.83
C ARG A 260 0.17 16.43 -6.18
N LEU A 261 1.41 16.68 -6.54
CA LEU A 261 1.80 17.13 -7.87
C LEU A 261 2.05 15.89 -8.73
N ILE A 262 1.34 15.79 -9.85
CA ILE A 262 1.47 14.70 -10.80
C ILE A 262 1.99 15.26 -12.12
N PHE A 263 3.08 14.69 -12.61
CA PHE A 263 3.56 14.88 -13.97
C PHE A 263 3.11 13.71 -14.81
N ILE A 264 2.57 13.99 -15.99
CA ILE A 264 2.31 13.00 -17.04
C ILE A 264 3.03 13.47 -18.28
N GLY A 265 3.84 12.60 -18.83
CA GLY A 265 4.54 12.86 -20.07
C GLY A 265 4.46 11.70 -21.05
N ASN A 266 4.57 12.01 -22.35
CA ASN A 266 4.63 11.00 -23.40
C ASN A 266 5.57 11.41 -24.54
N ARG A 267 6.04 10.40 -25.29
CA ARG A 267 6.87 10.56 -26.50
C ARG A 267 6.15 10.08 -27.77
N VAL A 268 4.87 9.83 -27.70
CA VAL A 268 4.04 9.25 -28.78
C VAL A 268 3.06 10.26 -29.39
N GLY A 269 3.26 11.54 -29.09
CA GLY A 269 2.49 12.63 -29.71
C GLY A 269 1.04 12.75 -29.20
N ARG A 270 0.75 12.26 -27.97
CA ARG A 270 -0.56 12.37 -27.35
C ARG A 270 -0.68 13.67 -26.55
N ASP A 271 -1.89 14.17 -26.42
CA ASP A 271 -2.18 15.35 -25.60
C ASP A 271 -2.25 14.97 -24.11
N ASN A 272 -1.27 15.39 -23.32
CA ASN A 272 -1.26 15.15 -21.87
C ASN A 272 -2.38 15.92 -21.13
N ASP A 273 -2.80 17.08 -21.64
CA ASP A 273 -3.89 17.84 -21.02
C ASP A 273 -5.22 17.15 -21.23
N ALA A 274 -5.43 16.44 -22.33
CA ALA A 274 -6.56 15.56 -22.53
C ALA A 274 -6.57 14.39 -21.54
N VAL A 275 -5.40 13.81 -21.22
CA VAL A 275 -5.30 12.78 -20.15
C VAL A 275 -5.73 13.36 -18.81
N PHE A 276 -5.25 14.55 -18.44
CA PHE A 276 -5.66 15.21 -17.19
C PHE A 276 -7.15 15.57 -17.19
N ALA A 277 -7.70 16.06 -18.30
CA ALA A 277 -9.11 16.33 -18.44
C ALA A 277 -9.98 15.07 -18.22
N ARG A 278 -9.51 13.92 -18.71
CA ARG A 278 -10.15 12.62 -18.49
C ARG A 278 -10.09 12.20 -17.02
N ILE A 279 -8.95 12.36 -16.35
CA ILE A 279 -8.78 12.12 -14.90
C ILE A 279 -9.79 12.97 -14.12
N GLU A 280 -9.88 14.26 -14.41
CA GLU A 280 -10.82 15.18 -13.75
C GLU A 280 -12.28 14.83 -14.04
N GLN A 281 -12.60 14.38 -15.25
CA GLN A 281 -13.93 13.91 -15.59
C GLN A 281 -14.33 12.70 -14.74
N ILE A 282 -13.47 11.68 -14.66
CA ILE A 282 -13.71 10.50 -13.79
C ILE A 282 -13.88 10.93 -12.33
N GLY A 283 -13.05 11.88 -11.86
CA GLY A 283 -13.15 12.42 -10.50
C GLY A 283 -14.53 13.03 -10.21
N ARG A 284 -15.09 13.81 -11.14
CA ARG A 284 -16.43 14.41 -11.00
C ARG A 284 -17.56 13.39 -10.91
N GLU A 285 -17.38 12.20 -11.44
CA GLU A 285 -18.34 11.09 -11.38
C GLU A 285 -18.26 10.31 -10.06
N MET A 286 -17.17 10.49 -9.30
CA MET A 286 -16.96 9.80 -8.02
C MET A 286 -17.76 10.45 -6.90
N PRO A 287 -18.49 9.66 -6.08
CA PRO A 287 -19.19 10.20 -4.92
C PRO A 287 -18.20 10.72 -3.86
N PRO A 288 -18.49 11.87 -3.22
CA PRO A 288 -17.65 12.36 -2.12
C PRO A 288 -17.68 11.36 -0.95
N ARG A 289 -16.54 11.20 -0.28
CA ARG A 289 -16.36 10.28 0.85
C ARG A 289 -15.84 11.00 2.07
N VAL A 290 -16.22 10.49 3.24
CA VAL A 290 -15.78 11.01 4.55
C VAL A 290 -15.05 9.92 5.33
N LEU A 291 -14.39 10.31 6.41
CA LEU A 291 -13.63 9.37 7.25
C LEU A 291 -14.47 8.18 7.72
N ALA A 292 -15.74 8.42 8.11
CA ALA A 292 -16.64 7.35 8.56
C ALA A 292 -16.83 6.25 7.53
N ASP A 293 -16.79 6.57 6.22
CA ASP A 293 -16.89 5.55 5.17
C ASP A 293 -15.73 4.54 5.21
N ALA A 294 -14.50 5.02 5.46
CA ALA A 294 -13.31 4.17 5.56
C ALA A 294 -13.26 3.34 6.84
N LEU A 295 -13.80 3.87 7.95
CA LEU A 295 -13.80 3.19 9.25
C LEU A 295 -14.95 2.18 9.39
N TYR A 296 -15.93 2.24 8.49
CA TYR A 296 -17.13 1.42 8.57
C TYR A 296 -16.83 -0.08 8.60
N GLY A 297 -17.50 -0.81 9.48
CA GLY A 297 -17.43 -2.26 9.56
C GLY A 297 -16.10 -2.82 10.14
N LEU A 298 -15.18 -1.99 10.62
CA LEU A 298 -14.06 -2.47 11.42
C LEU A 298 -14.47 -2.71 12.88
N LYS A 299 -13.88 -3.72 13.51
CA LYS A 299 -14.11 -3.99 14.94
C LYS A 299 -13.66 -2.81 15.78
N PRO A 300 -14.42 -2.42 16.82
CA PRO A 300 -13.94 -1.43 17.79
C PRO A 300 -12.78 -2.02 18.60
N LEU A 301 -11.75 -1.21 18.87
CA LEU A 301 -10.56 -1.63 19.60
C LEU A 301 -10.25 -0.67 20.73
N LYS A 302 -9.56 -1.18 21.77
CA LYS A 302 -8.91 -0.40 22.82
C LYS A 302 -7.46 -0.15 22.46
N ALA A 303 -6.83 0.91 22.99
CA ALA A 303 -5.40 1.12 22.91
C ALA A 303 -4.65 -0.02 23.61
N SER A 304 -3.53 -0.47 23.03
CA SER A 304 -2.63 -1.38 23.74
C SER A 304 -1.91 -0.63 24.85
N ARG A 305 -1.88 -1.19 26.07
CA ARG A 305 -1.12 -0.66 27.22
C ARG A 305 0.22 -1.34 27.44
N ILE A 306 0.55 -2.32 26.60
CA ILE A 306 1.80 -3.08 26.71
C ILE A 306 2.81 -2.47 25.75
N LYS A 307 3.81 -1.78 26.31
CA LYS A 307 4.92 -1.20 25.54
C LYS A 307 5.82 -2.32 25.03
N THR A 308 6.35 -2.17 23.82
CA THR A 308 7.25 -3.12 23.14
C THR A 308 6.66 -4.49 22.79
N ALA A 309 5.41 -4.79 23.15
CA ALA A 309 4.74 -6.04 22.82
C ALA A 309 4.04 -5.97 21.45
N THR A 310 4.79 -5.74 20.38
CA THR A 310 4.22 -5.71 19.03
C THR A 310 3.65 -7.07 18.59
N GLY A 311 4.09 -8.17 19.22
CA GLY A 311 3.57 -9.51 19.03
C GLY A 311 2.31 -9.84 19.85
N ALA A 312 1.96 -9.06 20.89
CA ALA A 312 0.79 -9.33 21.70
C ALA A 312 -0.49 -8.97 20.94
N GLU A 313 -1.43 -9.90 20.87
CA GLU A 313 -2.70 -9.78 20.18
C GLU A 313 -3.85 -10.22 21.07
N SER A 314 -4.97 -9.51 21.01
CA SER A 314 -6.18 -9.84 21.75
C SER A 314 -7.43 -9.36 20.99
N ASP A 315 -8.61 -9.80 21.42
CA ASP A 315 -9.86 -9.30 20.86
C ASP A 315 -10.10 -7.81 21.17
N GLU A 316 -9.54 -7.32 22.28
CA GLU A 316 -9.66 -5.91 22.66
C GLU A 316 -8.72 -4.97 21.88
N THR A 317 -7.50 -5.41 21.62
CA THR A 317 -6.47 -4.58 20.96
C THR A 317 -6.32 -4.88 19.47
N GLY A 318 -7.02 -5.91 18.98
CA GLY A 318 -6.98 -6.35 17.58
C GLY A 318 -5.82 -7.28 17.27
N ARG A 319 -5.79 -7.73 16.02
CA ARG A 319 -4.84 -8.70 15.48
C ARG A 319 -4.27 -8.22 14.14
N THR A 320 -3.10 -8.70 13.81
CA THR A 320 -2.49 -8.49 12.50
C THR A 320 -3.29 -9.18 11.40
N ILE A 321 -3.82 -10.37 11.71
CA ILE A 321 -4.74 -11.12 10.86
C ILE A 321 -5.98 -11.41 11.69
N ASP A 322 -7.12 -10.85 11.30
CA ASP A 322 -8.37 -11.00 12.05
C ASP A 322 -9.55 -11.31 11.11
N ARG A 323 -10.62 -11.80 11.69
CA ARG A 323 -11.88 -12.00 11.01
C ARG A 323 -12.59 -10.67 10.82
N GLY A 324 -12.97 -10.34 9.60
CA GLY A 324 -13.82 -9.19 9.29
C GLY A 324 -15.22 -9.34 9.88
N THR A 325 -15.88 -8.23 10.16
CA THR A 325 -17.27 -8.22 10.65
C THR A 325 -18.29 -8.63 9.58
N GLY A 326 -17.89 -8.61 8.30
CA GLY A 326 -18.80 -8.80 7.16
C GLY A 326 -19.64 -7.55 6.82
N LEU A 327 -19.58 -6.50 7.64
CA LEU A 327 -20.27 -5.24 7.35
C LEU A 327 -19.55 -4.47 6.25
N THR A 328 -20.31 -3.94 5.32
CA THR A 328 -19.77 -3.22 4.15
C THR A 328 -20.62 -1.99 3.81
N ASN A 329 -20.03 -1.03 3.13
CA ASN A 329 -20.69 0.10 2.49
C ASN A 329 -20.16 0.24 1.06
N SER A 330 -20.70 1.17 0.28
CA SER A 330 -20.28 1.36 -1.11
C SER A 330 -18.80 1.74 -1.27
N TYR A 331 -18.18 2.44 -0.30
CA TYR A 331 -16.74 2.73 -0.32
C TYR A 331 -15.91 1.46 -0.10
N ILE A 332 -16.26 0.67 0.93
CA ILE A 332 -15.56 -0.59 1.24
C ILE A 332 -15.71 -1.60 0.09
N GLN A 333 -16.89 -1.66 -0.56
CA GLN A 333 -17.07 -2.46 -1.77
C GLN A 333 -16.13 -2.00 -2.89
N THR A 334 -16.07 -0.69 -3.16
CA THR A 334 -15.21 -0.13 -4.20
C THR A 334 -13.72 -0.45 -3.98
N ILE A 335 -13.18 -0.23 -2.77
CA ILE A 335 -11.75 -0.51 -2.50
C ILE A 335 -11.44 -2.01 -2.53
N ASN A 336 -12.40 -2.86 -2.21
CA ASN A 336 -12.27 -4.31 -2.27
C ASN A 336 -12.65 -4.89 -3.66
N GLN A 337 -12.96 -4.05 -4.66
CA GLN A 337 -13.38 -4.48 -5.99
C GLN A 337 -14.58 -5.45 -5.95
N GLU A 338 -15.60 -5.08 -5.20
CA GLU A 338 -16.84 -5.85 -4.99
C GLU A 338 -16.61 -7.27 -4.39
N ARG A 339 -15.40 -7.57 -3.92
CA ARG A 339 -15.09 -8.83 -3.24
C ARG A 339 -15.60 -8.79 -1.81
N SER A 340 -16.25 -9.87 -1.37
CA SER A 340 -16.60 -10.04 0.05
C SER A 340 -15.38 -10.47 0.85
N MET A 341 -14.90 -9.59 1.72
CA MET A 341 -13.71 -9.83 2.53
C MET A 341 -14.08 -10.47 3.87
N ARG A 342 -13.63 -11.70 4.10
CA ARG A 342 -13.79 -12.42 5.38
C ARG A 342 -12.66 -12.15 6.36
N ILE A 343 -11.51 -11.69 5.86
CA ILE A 343 -10.28 -11.44 6.61
C ILE A 343 -9.94 -9.96 6.50
N VAL A 344 -9.53 -9.38 7.60
CA VAL A 344 -9.01 -8.01 7.67
C VAL A 344 -7.58 -8.05 8.21
N LEU A 345 -6.65 -7.46 7.47
CA LEU A 345 -5.23 -7.49 7.77
C LEU A 345 -4.77 -6.17 8.41
N ASN A 346 -3.80 -6.23 9.32
CA ASN A 346 -3.20 -5.08 10.01
C ASN A 346 -4.18 -4.24 10.86
N HIS A 347 -5.31 -4.81 11.33
CA HIS A 347 -6.24 -4.11 12.22
C HIS A 347 -5.90 -4.36 13.69
N LYS A 348 -4.82 -3.73 14.15
CA LYS A 348 -4.27 -3.86 15.49
C LYS A 348 -3.95 -2.48 16.05
N ALA A 349 -4.36 -2.21 17.28
CA ALA A 349 -4.11 -0.94 17.95
C ALA A 349 -2.65 -0.87 18.43
N ARG A 350 -2.07 0.33 18.36
CA ARG A 350 -0.74 0.59 18.91
C ARG A 350 -0.76 0.80 20.42
N TYR A 351 0.43 0.75 21.00
CA TYR A 351 0.65 1.19 22.36
C TYR A 351 0.35 2.69 22.53
N ASN A 352 -0.44 3.03 23.56
CA ASN A 352 -0.57 4.37 24.09
C ASN A 352 -0.42 4.31 25.62
N ASN A 353 0.22 5.31 26.21
CA ASN A 353 0.31 5.43 27.66
C ASN A 353 -1.02 5.96 28.25
N ASP A 354 -1.20 5.82 29.56
CA ASP A 354 -2.48 6.18 30.22
C ASP A 354 -2.83 7.66 30.04
N ARG A 355 -1.84 8.57 30.09
CA ARG A 355 -2.06 9.99 29.84
C ARG A 355 -2.56 10.27 28.42
N ASP A 356 -1.97 9.65 27.41
CA ASP A 356 -2.41 9.84 26.02
C ASP A 356 -3.84 9.28 25.85
N ILE A 357 -4.15 8.13 26.45
CA ILE A 357 -5.50 7.54 26.42
C ILE A 357 -6.51 8.50 27.09
N GLU A 358 -6.14 9.12 28.20
CA GLU A 358 -6.99 10.10 28.87
C GLU A 358 -7.19 11.36 28.02
N ILE A 359 -6.13 11.91 27.41
CA ILE A 359 -6.25 13.01 26.45
C ILE A 359 -7.22 12.64 25.33
N PHE A 360 -7.07 11.46 24.74
CA PHE A 360 -7.92 11.01 23.65
C PHE A 360 -9.38 10.86 24.08
N SER A 361 -9.64 10.46 25.33
CA SER A 361 -10.99 10.32 25.86
C SER A 361 -11.68 11.65 26.10
N ARG A 362 -10.94 12.66 26.58
CA ARG A 362 -11.48 13.99 26.88
C ARG A 362 -11.77 14.84 25.64
N LEU A 363 -11.04 14.63 24.55
CA LEU A 363 -11.23 15.36 23.30
C LEU A 363 -12.49 14.91 22.56
N ASN A 364 -13.22 15.85 21.99
CA ASN A 364 -14.29 15.59 21.02
C ASN A 364 -13.74 15.60 19.58
N PRO A 365 -14.44 15.01 18.59
CA PRO A 365 -14.06 15.15 17.18
C PRO A 365 -13.89 16.63 16.78
N GLY A 366 -12.71 16.94 16.22
CA GLY A 366 -12.30 18.30 15.83
C GLY A 366 -11.43 19.03 16.86
N ASP A 367 -11.42 18.58 18.12
CA ASP A 367 -10.60 19.18 19.18
C ASP A 367 -9.10 18.94 18.93
N ARG A 368 -8.27 19.85 19.45
CA ARG A 368 -6.82 19.91 19.21
C ARG A 368 -6.03 20.01 20.51
N SER A 369 -4.72 20.09 20.37
CA SER A 369 -3.76 20.21 21.47
C SER A 369 -3.99 21.40 22.41
N ASP A 370 -4.59 22.46 21.93
CA ASP A 370 -4.87 23.70 22.67
C ASP A 370 -6.25 23.74 23.33
N ASP A 371 -7.00 22.62 23.31
CA ASP A 371 -8.31 22.54 23.93
C ASP A 371 -8.22 22.62 25.46
N PRO A 372 -9.06 23.47 26.11
CA PRO A 372 -9.06 23.63 27.56
C PRO A 372 -9.31 22.32 28.34
N LYS A 373 -10.05 21.36 27.78
CA LYS A 373 -10.34 20.04 28.42
C LYS A 373 -9.10 19.22 28.77
N ILE A 374 -7.97 19.50 28.15
CA ILE A 374 -6.72 18.75 28.33
C ILE A 374 -5.57 19.62 28.85
N ALA A 375 -5.84 20.90 29.19
CA ALA A 375 -4.81 21.85 29.58
C ALA A 375 -3.99 21.38 30.79
N ASP A 376 -4.63 20.68 31.72
CA ASP A 376 -4.04 20.14 32.96
C ASP A 376 -3.09 18.96 32.74
N ILE A 377 -3.30 18.17 31.67
CA ILE A 377 -2.53 16.96 31.39
C ILE A 377 -1.70 17.03 30.10
N MET A 378 -1.75 18.16 29.37
CA MET A 378 -1.08 18.34 28.08
C MET A 378 0.44 18.37 28.25
N PRO A 379 1.19 17.38 27.68
CA PRO A 379 2.65 17.28 27.88
C PRO A 379 3.46 18.35 27.15
N TYR A 380 2.86 19.00 26.15
CA TYR A 380 3.54 19.95 25.24
C TYR A 380 2.93 21.36 25.28
N ALA A 381 2.31 21.76 26.40
CA ALA A 381 1.63 23.05 26.55
C ALA A 381 2.46 24.25 26.06
N ARG A 382 3.79 24.26 26.32
CA ARG A 382 4.70 25.32 25.88
C ARG A 382 4.88 25.39 24.34
N ARG A 383 4.49 24.34 23.58
CA ARG A 383 4.60 24.26 22.12
C ARG A 383 3.27 24.40 21.39
N ASN A 384 2.16 24.61 22.10
CA ASN A 384 0.83 24.71 21.49
C ASN A 384 0.72 25.91 20.52
N GLY A 385 1.52 26.95 20.70
CA GLY A 385 1.59 28.07 19.76
C GLY A 385 2.22 27.73 18.40
N ILE A 386 3.03 26.64 18.33
CA ILE A 386 3.78 26.24 17.13
C ILE A 386 3.09 25.07 16.43
N PHE A 387 2.60 24.07 17.20
CA PHE A 387 2.01 22.82 16.69
C PHE A 387 0.66 22.54 17.35
N LYS A 388 -0.39 23.20 16.87
CA LYS A 388 -1.76 23.07 17.41
C LYS A 388 -2.42 21.72 17.15
N ASP A 389 -1.93 20.97 16.17
CA ASP A 389 -2.46 19.68 15.76
C ASP A 389 -1.62 18.48 16.24
N LYS A 390 -0.71 18.68 17.23
CA LYS A 390 0.07 17.58 17.82
C LYS A 390 -0.82 16.48 18.40
N TYR A 391 -1.94 16.86 19.01
CA TYR A 391 -3.07 16.01 19.28
C TYR A 391 -4.27 16.52 18.48
N PHE A 392 -4.88 15.65 17.70
CA PHE A 392 -6.06 16.01 16.91
C PHE A 392 -7.02 14.82 16.83
N LYS A 393 -8.23 14.99 17.37
CA LYS A 393 -9.28 13.98 17.26
C LYS A 393 -10.02 14.15 15.95
N LEU A 394 -9.92 13.13 15.08
CA LEU A 394 -10.46 13.16 13.73
C LEU A 394 -11.99 13.33 13.74
N GLU A 395 -12.51 13.95 12.69
CA GLU A 395 -13.94 14.21 12.52
C GLU A 395 -14.54 13.17 11.56
N PRO A 396 -15.51 12.35 12.00
CA PRO A 396 -16.02 11.24 11.20
C PRO A 396 -16.73 11.71 9.92
N ASN A 397 -17.38 12.87 9.95
CA ASN A 397 -18.19 13.43 8.86
C ASN A 397 -17.39 14.37 7.93
N LYS A 398 -16.05 14.40 8.08
CA LYS A 398 -15.16 15.16 7.20
C LYS A 398 -14.14 14.24 6.54
N VAL A 399 -13.51 14.73 5.48
CA VAL A 399 -12.34 14.04 4.89
C VAL A 399 -11.19 14.04 5.89
N CYS A 400 -10.48 12.92 5.99
CA CYS A 400 -9.31 12.81 6.84
C CYS A 400 -8.19 13.74 6.33
N LYS A 401 -7.38 14.27 7.24
CA LYS A 401 -6.11 14.92 6.87
C LYS A 401 -5.16 13.91 6.19
N THR A 402 -4.15 14.40 5.51
CA THR A 402 -3.16 13.55 4.83
C THR A 402 -2.55 12.51 5.78
N ILE A 403 -2.71 11.23 5.48
CA ILE A 403 -1.98 10.13 6.12
C ILE A 403 -0.50 10.25 5.73
N THR A 404 0.38 10.35 6.71
CA THR A 404 1.82 10.59 6.50
C THR A 404 2.67 9.49 7.11
N ALA A 405 3.88 9.30 6.57
CA ALA A 405 4.87 8.38 7.13
C ALA A 405 5.27 8.71 8.58
N HIS A 406 5.01 9.93 9.03
CA HIS A 406 5.29 10.36 10.41
C HIS A 406 4.49 9.58 11.46
N MET A 407 3.36 8.97 11.07
CA MET A 407 2.59 8.06 11.95
C MET A 407 3.43 6.91 12.51
N LYS A 408 4.58 6.58 11.90
CA LYS A 408 5.51 5.59 12.44
C LYS A 408 6.01 5.96 13.86
N PHE A 409 6.11 7.24 14.19
CA PHE A 409 6.57 7.71 15.51
C PHE A 409 5.42 7.75 16.53
N ASP A 410 4.33 8.45 16.20
CA ASP A 410 3.11 8.50 17.00
C ASP A 410 1.88 8.73 16.10
N CYS A 411 0.69 8.45 16.64
CA CYS A 411 -0.58 8.70 15.96
C CYS A 411 -1.42 9.77 16.66
N ASN A 412 -0.83 10.62 17.50
CA ASN A 412 -1.55 11.61 18.29
C ASN A 412 -2.25 12.67 17.42
N MET A 413 -1.70 12.91 16.22
CA MET A 413 -2.34 13.73 15.18
C MET A 413 -3.51 13.04 14.47
N TYR A 414 -3.76 11.76 14.77
CA TYR A 414 -4.75 10.91 14.11
C TYR A 414 -5.52 10.09 15.16
N ILE A 415 -6.09 10.78 16.16
CA ILE A 415 -6.90 10.14 17.19
C ILE A 415 -8.21 9.67 16.54
N HIS A 416 -8.57 8.40 16.78
CA HIS A 416 -9.80 7.82 16.27
C HIS A 416 -11.04 8.59 16.76
N PRO A 417 -12.03 8.91 15.89
CA PRO A 417 -13.14 9.80 16.25
C PRO A 417 -14.00 9.29 17.43
N ALA A 418 -14.17 7.98 17.57
CA ALA A 418 -15.04 7.36 18.57
C ALA A 418 -14.31 6.52 19.64
N GLN A 419 -13.00 6.33 19.54
CA GLN A 419 -12.23 5.43 20.41
C GLN A 419 -11.00 6.17 20.96
N ALA A 420 -10.66 5.93 22.23
CA ALA A 420 -9.53 6.61 22.90
C ALA A 420 -8.17 5.98 22.48
N ARG A 421 -7.84 6.06 21.20
CA ARG A 421 -6.60 5.55 20.58
C ARG A 421 -6.29 6.26 19.27
N GLY A 422 -5.07 6.11 18.80
CA GLY A 422 -4.75 6.47 17.42
C GLY A 422 -5.33 5.49 16.40
N LEU A 423 -5.31 5.86 15.12
CA LEU A 423 -5.69 4.96 14.02
C LEU A 423 -4.78 3.73 13.98
N THR A 424 -5.36 2.58 13.60
CA THR A 424 -4.60 1.38 13.25
C THR A 424 -4.01 1.48 11.85
N PRO A 425 -3.02 0.63 11.48
CA PRO A 425 -2.53 0.59 10.10
C PRO A 425 -3.64 0.30 9.08
N ARG A 426 -4.61 -0.60 9.41
CA ARG A 426 -5.74 -0.88 8.50
C ARG A 426 -6.66 0.32 8.30
N GLU A 427 -6.97 1.05 9.35
CA GLU A 427 -7.76 2.28 9.24
C GLU A 427 -7.04 3.31 8.35
N ALA A 428 -5.75 3.51 8.56
CA ALA A 428 -4.92 4.38 7.70
C ALA A 428 -4.87 3.88 6.24
N ALA A 429 -4.76 2.56 6.02
CA ALA A 429 -4.75 1.95 4.70
C ALA A 429 -6.09 2.12 3.96
N ARG A 430 -7.23 1.95 4.65
CA ARG A 430 -8.55 2.20 4.07
C ARG A 430 -8.75 3.67 3.70
N ILE A 431 -8.26 4.61 4.53
CA ILE A 431 -8.28 6.04 4.21
C ILE A 431 -7.46 6.33 2.95
N GLN A 432 -6.42 5.55 2.68
CA GLN A 432 -5.60 5.58 1.47
C GLN A 432 -6.19 4.72 0.33
N SER A 433 -7.40 4.17 0.48
CA SER A 433 -8.09 3.31 -0.50
C SER A 433 -7.42 1.95 -0.79
N TYR A 434 -6.62 1.42 0.12
CA TYR A 434 -6.14 0.03 0.00
C TYR A 434 -7.23 -0.98 0.33
N PRO A 435 -7.32 -2.10 -0.38
CA PRO A 435 -8.24 -3.18 -0.05
C PRO A 435 -7.85 -3.88 1.26
N ASP A 436 -8.81 -4.58 1.88
CA ASP A 436 -8.64 -5.19 3.20
C ASP A 436 -7.68 -6.37 3.23
N ASP A 437 -7.47 -7.03 2.09
CA ASP A 437 -6.53 -8.12 1.89
C ASP A 437 -5.13 -7.65 1.45
N TYR A 438 -4.90 -6.34 1.36
CA TYR A 438 -3.55 -5.82 1.13
C TYR A 438 -2.77 -5.84 2.43
N PHE A 439 -1.79 -6.72 2.51
CA PHE A 439 -1.04 -6.98 3.73
C PHE A 439 0.26 -6.17 3.77
N PHE A 440 0.37 -5.27 4.75
CA PHE A 440 1.61 -4.53 4.99
C PHE A 440 2.49 -5.34 5.93
N ARG A 441 3.64 -5.80 5.45
CA ARG A 441 4.58 -6.64 6.16
C ARG A 441 5.71 -5.82 6.80
N GLY A 442 6.46 -6.47 7.68
CA GLY A 442 7.57 -5.86 8.42
C GLY A 442 7.17 -5.32 9.78
N ALA A 443 8.07 -4.57 10.41
CA ALA A 443 7.86 -4.03 11.75
C ALA A 443 6.60 -3.13 11.80
N TYR A 444 5.83 -3.22 12.89
CA TYR A 444 4.56 -2.53 13.07
C TYR A 444 4.61 -1.02 12.74
N THR A 445 5.66 -0.32 13.16
CA THR A 445 5.84 1.10 12.85
C THR A 445 6.15 1.35 11.37
N LYS A 446 6.81 0.39 10.71
CA LYS A 446 7.12 0.45 9.27
C LYS A 446 5.84 0.32 8.41
N THR A 447 4.79 -0.35 8.90
CA THR A 447 3.51 -0.41 8.16
C THR A 447 2.89 0.97 7.98
N TYR A 448 2.92 1.83 9.00
CA TYR A 448 2.47 3.22 8.86
C TYR A 448 3.32 4.04 7.89
N MET A 449 4.64 3.81 7.89
CA MET A 449 5.54 4.47 6.95
C MET A 449 5.19 4.12 5.50
N GLN A 450 5.00 2.84 5.23
CA GLN A 450 4.61 2.34 3.91
C GLN A 450 3.29 2.98 3.43
N ILE A 451 2.26 2.95 4.29
CA ILE A 451 0.95 3.52 3.99
C ILE A 451 1.04 5.04 3.75
N GLY A 452 1.78 5.76 4.61
CA GLY A 452 1.88 7.22 4.55
C GLY A 452 2.66 7.74 3.33
N ASN A 453 3.65 6.98 2.83
CA ASN A 453 4.42 7.32 1.64
C ASN A 453 3.66 7.00 0.34
N SER A 454 2.68 6.14 0.38
CA SER A 454 2.03 5.58 -0.79
C SER A 454 1.14 6.58 -1.55
N VAL A 455 1.04 6.40 -2.86
CA VAL A 455 -0.05 6.96 -3.67
C VAL A 455 -1.31 6.10 -3.44
N PRO A 456 -2.49 6.71 -3.20
CA PRO A 456 -3.72 5.94 -3.04
C PRO A 456 -4.03 5.08 -4.28
N PRO A 457 -4.29 3.77 -4.12
CA PRO A 457 -4.59 2.87 -5.24
C PRO A 457 -5.73 3.35 -6.15
N MET A 458 -6.82 3.90 -5.59
CA MET A 458 -7.91 4.44 -6.41
C MET A 458 -7.47 5.61 -7.30
N LEU A 459 -6.58 6.48 -6.81
CA LEU A 459 -6.01 7.56 -7.64
C LEU A 459 -5.12 6.98 -8.73
N GLY A 460 -4.27 6.01 -8.40
CA GLY A 460 -3.47 5.26 -9.36
C GLY A 460 -4.33 4.59 -10.44
N ARG A 461 -5.44 3.98 -10.05
CA ARG A 461 -6.40 3.35 -10.95
C ARG A 461 -7.03 4.34 -11.95
N ILE A 462 -7.44 5.51 -11.48
CA ILE A 462 -8.02 6.55 -12.34
C ILE A 462 -6.99 7.06 -13.35
N ILE A 463 -5.75 7.29 -12.91
CA ILE A 463 -4.65 7.71 -13.78
C ILE A 463 -4.36 6.60 -14.82
N ALA A 464 -4.28 5.34 -14.38
CA ALA A 464 -4.05 4.19 -15.26
C ALA A 464 -5.11 4.07 -16.34
N LYS A 465 -6.40 4.22 -15.97
CA LYS A 465 -7.53 4.20 -16.92
C LYS A 465 -7.40 5.30 -17.97
N ALA A 466 -7.13 6.54 -17.55
CA ALA A 466 -7.01 7.67 -18.47
C ALA A 466 -5.84 7.52 -19.45
N ILE A 467 -4.70 6.96 -19.00
CA ILE A 467 -3.55 6.68 -19.87
C ILE A 467 -3.85 5.52 -20.80
N LYS A 468 -4.52 4.45 -20.32
CA LYS A 468 -4.87 3.29 -21.14
C LYS A 468 -5.71 3.66 -22.36
N GLU A 469 -6.59 4.65 -22.24
CA GLU A 469 -7.40 5.18 -23.33
C GLU A 469 -6.55 5.91 -24.41
N GLN A 470 -5.25 6.18 -24.15
CA GLN A 470 -4.32 6.86 -25.06
C GLN A 470 -3.20 5.93 -25.60
N LEU A 471 -3.10 4.70 -25.09
CA LEU A 471 -2.15 3.70 -25.57
C LEU A 471 -2.64 3.07 -26.88
#